data_63ffcf2d55e3d7a72d8239954438fb4e
#
_entry.id   63ffcf2d55e3d7a72d8239954438fb4e
#
_cell.length_a   1.000
_cell.length_b   1.000
_cell.length_c   1.000
_cell.angle_alpha   90.00
_cell.angle_beta   90.00
_cell.angle_gamma   90.00
#
_symmetry.space_group_name_H-M   'P 1'
#
loop_
_entity.id
_entity.type
_entity.pdbx_description
1 polymer ?
#
loop_
_entity_poly.entity_id
_entity_poly.type
_entity_poly.pdbx_seq_one_letter_code
_entity_poly.pdbx_strand_id
1 'polypeptide(L)'
;MQGNGFKLGIIAAFFALTLFYLYPTIIWNLEQRQMSTFTEEERTQYEMDNAEKLSNLKENILSLGLDLQGGMHVTLEVGTPQLILELAGSNRDNELDEVVQLAQEVAEENDTDFIDEMQLEFERRDPDARLSRYYRSESQAITRRSTNDEIVAFLKIQRDAALDRAIEIIRTRVDRFGVTEPSIIKQGQ
;
A
#
# COMPACT_ATOMS: atom_id res chain seq x y z
N MET A 1 -1.21 -29.44 -55.27
CA MET A 1 -1.08 -27.99 -54.91
C MET A 1 -2.29 -27.54 -54.09
N GLN A 2 -2.50 -28.14 -52.91
CA GLN A 2 -3.69 -27.91 -52.07
C GLN A 2 -3.27 -27.49 -50.64
N GLY A 3 -2.43 -26.48 -50.46
CA GLY A 3 -1.98 -26.15 -49.11
C GLY A 3 -1.91 -24.68 -48.80
N ASN A 4 -1.79 -23.80 -49.79
CA ASN A 4 -1.54 -22.39 -49.53
C ASN A 4 -2.83 -21.58 -49.26
N GLY A 5 -3.94 -21.91 -49.92
CA GLY A 5 -5.22 -21.21 -49.70
C GLY A 5 -5.76 -21.41 -48.28
N PHE A 6 -5.69 -22.62 -47.73
CA PHE A 6 -6.11 -22.88 -46.34
C PHE A 6 -5.22 -22.16 -45.31
N LYS A 7 -3.90 -22.18 -45.53
CA LYS A 7 -2.95 -21.44 -44.66
C LYS A 7 -3.19 -19.93 -44.73
N LEU A 8 -3.45 -19.41 -45.94
CA LEU A 8 -3.75 -17.98 -46.13
C LEU A 8 -5.07 -17.60 -45.49
N GLY A 9 -6.09 -18.47 -45.53
CA GLY A 9 -7.36 -18.29 -44.82
C GLY A 9 -7.21 -18.23 -43.31
N ILE A 10 -6.38 -19.13 -42.72
CA ILE A 10 -6.09 -19.08 -41.29
C ILE A 10 -5.37 -17.78 -40.89
N ILE A 11 -4.37 -17.39 -41.66
CA ILE A 11 -3.61 -16.14 -41.42
C ILE A 11 -4.56 -14.94 -41.47
N ALA A 12 -5.41 -14.87 -42.50
CA ALA A 12 -6.39 -13.77 -42.64
C ALA A 12 -7.40 -13.74 -41.49
N ALA A 13 -7.86 -14.93 -41.03
CA ALA A 13 -8.75 -15.03 -39.88
C ALA A 13 -8.09 -14.53 -38.57
N PHE A 14 -6.84 -14.91 -38.31
CA PHE A 14 -6.08 -14.41 -37.17
C PHE A 14 -5.87 -12.90 -37.25
N PHE A 15 -5.56 -12.37 -38.43
CA PHE A 15 -5.35 -10.94 -38.62
C PHE A 15 -6.65 -10.16 -38.38
N ALA A 16 -7.77 -10.66 -38.89
CA ALA A 16 -9.08 -10.05 -38.62
C ALA A 16 -9.46 -10.06 -37.14
N LEU A 17 -9.18 -11.18 -36.46
CA LEU A 17 -9.43 -11.33 -35.03
C LEU A 17 -8.54 -10.37 -34.20
N THR A 18 -7.26 -10.22 -34.57
CA THR A 18 -6.35 -9.26 -33.94
C THR A 18 -6.83 -7.83 -34.11
N LEU A 19 -7.27 -7.44 -35.30
CA LEU A 19 -7.82 -6.12 -35.54
C LEU A 19 -9.10 -5.86 -34.75
N PHE A 20 -9.95 -6.87 -34.63
CA PHE A 20 -11.17 -6.79 -33.83
C PHE A 20 -10.87 -6.52 -32.34
N TYR A 21 -9.92 -7.24 -31.75
CA TYR A 21 -9.52 -7.03 -30.34
C TYR A 21 -8.73 -5.74 -30.10
N LEU A 22 -7.97 -5.26 -31.10
CA LEU A 22 -7.24 -3.99 -30.99
C LEU A 22 -8.11 -2.76 -31.23
N TYR A 23 -9.27 -2.92 -31.86
CA TYR A 23 -10.15 -1.81 -32.22
C TYR A 23 -10.50 -0.88 -31.05
N PRO A 24 -10.96 -1.37 -29.87
CA PRO A 24 -11.27 -0.51 -28.73
C PRO A 24 -10.04 0.27 -28.24
N THR A 25 -8.87 -0.37 -28.23
CA THR A 25 -7.61 0.26 -27.82
C THR A 25 -7.16 1.38 -28.74
N ILE A 26 -7.32 1.20 -30.05
CA ILE A 26 -6.99 2.22 -31.05
C ILE A 26 -7.92 3.43 -30.88
N ILE A 27 -9.23 3.19 -30.78
CA ILE A 27 -10.21 4.27 -30.59
C ILE A 27 -9.94 5.02 -29.30
N TRP A 28 -9.69 4.32 -28.19
CA TRP A 28 -9.35 4.94 -26.91
C TRP A 28 -8.12 5.86 -27.00
N ASN A 29 -7.05 5.43 -27.68
CA ASN A 29 -5.86 6.25 -27.88
C ASN A 29 -6.12 7.51 -28.72
N LEU A 30 -7.01 7.43 -29.71
CA LEU A 30 -7.42 8.58 -30.51
C LEU A 30 -8.22 9.58 -29.67
N GLU A 31 -9.17 9.10 -28.89
CA GLU A 31 -9.98 9.92 -27.95
C GLU A 31 -9.07 10.61 -26.90
N GLN A 32 -8.12 9.90 -26.32
CA GLN A 32 -7.15 10.44 -25.38
C GLN A 32 -6.30 11.57 -26.00
N ARG A 33 -5.84 11.39 -27.22
CA ARG A 33 -5.10 12.43 -27.94
C ARG A 33 -5.96 13.66 -28.21
N GLN A 34 -7.23 13.49 -28.54
CA GLN A 34 -8.17 14.58 -28.74
C GLN A 34 -8.43 15.32 -27.43
N MET A 35 -8.71 14.59 -26.35
CA MET A 35 -8.93 15.17 -25.01
C MET A 35 -7.69 15.90 -24.45
N SER A 36 -6.49 15.50 -24.85
CA SER A 36 -5.26 16.20 -24.43
C SER A 36 -5.10 17.61 -25.05
N THR A 37 -5.86 17.96 -26.05
CA THR A 37 -5.88 19.29 -26.68
C THR A 37 -6.96 20.21 -26.11
N PHE A 38 -7.85 19.69 -25.28
CA PHE A 38 -8.97 20.43 -24.68
C PHE A 38 -8.52 21.22 -23.45
N THR A 39 -9.22 22.31 -23.16
CA THR A 39 -9.14 22.98 -21.85
C THR A 39 -9.81 22.10 -20.78
N GLU A 40 -9.55 22.36 -19.51
CA GLU A 40 -10.15 21.59 -18.40
C GLU A 40 -11.69 21.63 -18.43
N GLU A 41 -12.28 22.76 -18.80
CA GLU A 41 -13.73 22.91 -18.91
C GLU A 41 -14.31 22.09 -20.08
N GLU A 42 -13.70 22.17 -21.25
CA GLU A 42 -14.09 21.41 -22.44
C GLU A 42 -13.92 19.91 -22.24
N ARG A 43 -12.88 19.50 -21.53
CA ARG A 43 -12.63 18.10 -21.17
C ARG A 43 -13.71 17.55 -20.27
N THR A 44 -14.09 18.29 -19.22
CA THR A 44 -15.15 17.90 -18.30
C THR A 44 -16.49 17.77 -19.01
N GLN A 45 -16.81 18.72 -19.87
CA GLN A 45 -18.03 18.68 -20.68
C GLN A 45 -18.04 17.47 -21.62
N TYR A 46 -16.92 17.21 -22.32
CA TYR A 46 -16.78 16.09 -23.24
C TYR A 46 -16.91 14.74 -22.52
N GLU A 47 -16.30 14.61 -21.34
CA GLU A 47 -16.38 13.40 -20.49
C GLU A 47 -17.82 13.15 -20.02
N MET A 48 -18.59 14.19 -19.68
CA MET A 48 -20.00 14.07 -19.31
C MET A 48 -20.87 13.66 -20.50
N ASP A 49 -20.68 14.30 -21.65
CA ASP A 49 -21.48 14.04 -22.85
C ASP A 49 -21.21 12.66 -23.47
N ASN A 50 -20.03 12.09 -23.24
CA ASN A 50 -19.58 10.81 -23.80
C ASN A 50 -19.33 9.74 -22.73
N ALA A 51 -19.83 9.90 -21.50
CA ALA A 51 -19.53 9.05 -20.34
C ALA A 51 -19.75 7.55 -20.61
N GLU A 52 -20.87 7.18 -21.21
CA GLU A 52 -21.20 5.78 -21.55
C GLU A 52 -20.24 5.20 -22.60
N LYS A 53 -19.93 5.97 -23.65
CA LYS A 53 -18.98 5.55 -24.70
C LYS A 53 -17.58 5.35 -24.13
N LEU A 54 -17.10 6.30 -23.32
CA LEU A 54 -15.79 6.25 -22.70
C LEU A 54 -15.66 5.11 -21.69
N SER A 55 -16.72 4.84 -20.91
CA SER A 55 -16.77 3.70 -19.99
C SER A 55 -16.66 2.37 -20.74
N ASN A 56 -17.48 2.18 -21.78
CA ASN A 56 -17.47 0.96 -22.59
C ASN A 56 -16.12 0.74 -23.31
N LEU A 57 -15.50 1.81 -23.81
CA LEU A 57 -14.18 1.72 -24.39
C LEU A 57 -13.15 1.31 -23.33
N LYS A 58 -13.17 1.94 -22.16
CA LYS A 58 -12.23 1.69 -21.06
C LYS A 58 -12.30 0.25 -20.54
N GLU A 59 -13.47 -0.34 -20.50
CA GLU A 59 -13.66 -1.75 -20.10
C GLU A 59 -13.09 -2.74 -21.11
N ASN A 60 -13.05 -2.38 -22.39
CA ASN A 60 -12.66 -3.27 -23.49
C ASN A 60 -11.25 -2.98 -24.04
N ILE A 61 -10.52 -2.01 -23.50
CA ILE A 61 -9.13 -1.77 -23.90
C ILE A 61 -8.21 -2.85 -23.38
N LEU A 62 -7.16 -3.14 -24.14
CA LEU A 62 -6.01 -3.88 -23.65
C LEU A 62 -5.28 -3.04 -22.60
N SER A 63 -5.48 -3.34 -21.32
CA SER A 63 -4.68 -2.75 -20.26
C SER A 63 -3.26 -3.30 -20.34
N LEU A 64 -2.29 -2.43 -20.57
CA LEU A 64 -0.88 -2.81 -20.47
C LEU A 64 -0.55 -3.00 -18.98
N GLY A 65 0.12 -4.11 -18.64
CA GLY A 65 0.64 -4.33 -17.30
C GLY A 65 1.61 -3.21 -16.88
N LEU A 66 1.85 -3.08 -15.59
CA LEU A 66 2.74 -2.05 -15.00
C LEU A 66 4.13 -2.03 -15.65
N ASP A 67 4.66 -3.18 -16.05
CA ASP A 67 5.97 -3.32 -16.70
C ASP A 67 6.05 -2.62 -18.04
N LEU A 68 4.92 -2.43 -18.74
CA LEU A 68 4.85 -1.81 -20.07
C LEU A 68 4.41 -0.35 -20.04
N GLN A 69 3.72 0.07 -18.98
CA GLN A 69 3.27 1.46 -18.81
C GLN A 69 4.28 2.32 -18.06
N GLY A 70 5.34 1.70 -17.53
CA GLY A 70 6.18 2.31 -16.51
C GLY A 70 5.49 2.30 -15.15
N GLY A 71 6.25 2.20 -14.10
CA GLY A 71 5.73 2.10 -12.74
C GLY A 71 6.37 3.12 -11.81
N MET A 72 5.73 3.37 -10.69
CA MET A 72 6.31 4.05 -9.55
C MET A 72 6.57 3.01 -8.47
N HIS A 73 7.79 2.99 -7.95
CA HIS A 73 8.12 2.23 -6.75
C HIS A 73 8.03 3.17 -5.55
N VAL A 74 7.20 2.81 -4.56
CA VAL A 74 7.03 3.61 -3.35
C VAL A 74 7.27 2.70 -2.16
N THR A 75 8.21 3.07 -1.31
CA THR A 75 8.41 2.44 0.00
C THR A 75 7.67 3.26 1.04
N LEU A 76 6.84 2.60 1.83
CA LEU A 76 6.08 3.20 2.93
C LEU A 76 6.49 2.51 4.23
N GLU A 77 6.62 3.30 5.28
CA GLU A 77 6.95 2.82 6.61
C GLU A 77 5.82 3.14 7.58
N VAL A 78 5.56 2.25 8.53
CA VAL A 78 4.67 2.53 9.66
C VAL A 78 5.48 3.25 10.73
N GLY A 79 5.02 4.43 11.15
CA GLY A 79 5.61 5.18 12.24
C GLY A 79 5.45 4.44 13.57
N THR A 80 6.28 3.44 13.82
CA THR A 80 6.23 2.61 15.05
C THR A 80 6.33 3.44 16.33
N PRO A 81 7.23 4.44 16.45
CA PRO A 81 7.29 5.30 17.63
C PRO A 81 5.96 6.01 17.92
N GLN A 82 5.34 6.57 16.89
CA GLN A 82 4.05 7.25 17.03
C GLN A 82 2.94 6.27 17.46
N LEU A 83 2.89 5.08 16.86
CA LEU A 83 1.94 4.03 17.25
C LEU A 83 2.08 3.66 18.73
N ILE A 84 3.31 3.49 19.23
CA ILE A 84 3.59 3.16 20.63
C ILE A 84 3.09 4.26 21.58
N LEU A 85 3.31 5.53 21.23
CA LEU A 85 2.79 6.66 22.01
C LEU A 85 1.26 6.73 22.00
N GLU A 86 0.63 6.43 20.88
CA GLU A 86 -0.84 6.38 20.76
C GLU A 86 -1.43 5.23 21.56
N LEU A 87 -0.78 4.06 21.63
CA LEU A 87 -1.21 2.92 22.44
C LEU A 87 -1.15 3.21 23.94
N ALA A 88 -0.22 4.04 24.40
CA ALA A 88 -0.15 4.50 25.80
C ALA A 88 -1.31 5.42 26.14
N GLY A 89 -1.88 6.14 25.19
CA GLY A 89 -3.04 7.00 25.32
C GLY A 89 -2.91 8.00 26.47
N SER A 90 -3.87 8.01 27.40
CA SER A 90 -3.87 8.90 28.55
C SER A 90 -2.82 8.58 29.62
N ASN A 91 -2.15 7.44 29.55
CA ASN A 91 -1.08 7.06 30.47
C ASN A 91 0.29 7.59 30.03
N ARG A 92 0.38 8.20 28.83
CA ARG A 92 1.58 8.81 28.30
C ARG A 92 2.05 9.95 29.21
N ASP A 93 3.36 10.01 29.44
CA ASP A 93 4.03 11.05 30.18
C ASP A 93 5.36 11.44 29.50
N ASN A 94 6.03 12.47 30.02
CA ASN A 94 7.28 12.96 29.45
C ASN A 94 8.40 11.91 29.51
N GLU A 95 8.39 11.02 30.49
CA GLU A 95 9.40 9.97 30.62
C GLU A 95 9.29 8.96 29.47
N LEU A 96 8.06 8.53 29.12
CA LEU A 96 7.83 7.68 27.96
C LEU A 96 8.22 8.37 26.65
N ASP A 97 7.91 9.67 26.51
CA ASP A 97 8.27 10.44 25.31
C ASP A 97 9.78 10.48 25.11
N GLU A 98 10.55 10.73 26.17
CA GLU A 98 12.02 10.75 26.10
C GLU A 98 12.60 9.36 25.79
N VAL A 99 12.05 8.29 26.40
CA VAL A 99 12.50 6.93 26.12
C VAL A 99 12.24 6.55 24.67
N VAL A 100 11.05 6.87 24.15
CA VAL A 100 10.69 6.59 22.75
C VAL A 100 11.60 7.36 21.79
N GLN A 101 11.90 8.62 22.07
CA GLN A 101 12.78 9.42 21.23
C GLN A 101 14.21 8.84 21.20
N LEU A 102 14.77 8.53 22.38
CA LEU A 102 16.13 7.94 22.46
C LEU A 102 16.19 6.57 21.80
N ALA A 103 15.18 5.73 22.04
CA ALA A 103 15.12 4.41 21.41
C ALA A 103 15.05 4.50 19.87
N GLN A 104 14.34 5.52 19.35
CA GLN A 104 14.30 5.76 17.92
C GLN A 104 15.68 6.13 17.36
N GLU A 105 16.37 7.07 18.00
CA GLU A 105 17.72 7.49 17.59
C GLU A 105 18.69 6.31 17.60
N VAL A 106 18.67 5.48 18.66
CA VAL A 106 19.55 4.31 18.80
C VAL A 106 19.20 3.22 17.78
N ALA A 107 17.93 2.95 17.56
CA ALA A 107 17.48 1.94 16.60
C ALA A 107 17.84 2.32 15.15
N GLU A 108 17.71 3.60 14.78
CA GLU A 108 18.11 4.12 13.47
C GLU A 108 19.64 4.07 13.27
N GLU A 109 20.42 4.35 14.32
CA GLU A 109 21.90 4.31 14.25
C GLU A 109 22.43 2.89 14.12
N ASN A 110 21.83 1.92 14.83
CA ASN A 110 22.30 0.55 14.92
C ASN A 110 21.59 -0.44 14.00
N ASP A 111 20.56 0.00 13.27
CA ASP A 111 19.70 -0.84 12.43
C ASP A 111 19.06 -2.00 13.23
N THR A 112 18.51 -1.66 14.41
CA THR A 112 17.91 -2.61 15.36
C THR A 112 16.40 -2.40 15.48
N ASP A 113 15.68 -3.38 16.07
CA ASP A 113 14.22 -3.25 16.29
C ASP A 113 13.93 -2.16 17.33
N PHE A 114 13.18 -1.15 16.94
CA PHE A 114 12.82 -0.02 17.80
C PHE A 114 12.16 -0.43 19.13
N ILE A 115 11.30 -1.46 19.13
CA ILE A 115 10.57 -1.87 20.35
C ILE A 115 11.53 -2.53 21.35
N ASP A 116 12.51 -3.26 20.85
CA ASP A 116 13.55 -3.87 21.72
C ASP A 116 14.46 -2.78 22.30
N GLU A 117 14.87 -1.80 21.50
CA GLU A 117 15.65 -0.65 22.00
C GLU A 117 14.87 0.18 23.01
N MET A 118 13.56 0.37 22.79
CA MET A 118 12.71 1.05 23.76
C MET A 118 12.66 0.33 25.12
N GLN A 119 12.59 -1.00 25.14
CA GLN A 119 12.68 -1.76 26.38
C GLN A 119 14.03 -1.53 27.05
N LEU A 120 15.14 -1.64 26.30
CA LEU A 120 16.48 -1.47 26.84
C LEU A 120 16.69 -0.07 27.42
N GLU A 121 16.26 0.99 26.74
CA GLU A 121 16.35 2.36 27.22
C GLU A 121 15.49 2.60 28.46
N PHE A 122 14.29 2.01 28.50
CA PHE A 122 13.40 2.09 29.65
C PHE A 122 14.00 1.42 30.89
N GLU A 123 14.53 0.20 30.76
CA GLU A 123 15.16 -0.56 31.86
C GLU A 123 16.52 0.05 32.29
N ARG A 124 17.21 0.74 31.38
CA ARG A 124 18.45 1.45 31.71
C ARG A 124 18.21 2.64 32.64
N ARG A 125 17.06 3.32 32.48
CA ARG A 125 16.70 4.45 33.35
C ARG A 125 16.25 4.01 34.72
N ASP A 126 15.41 3.03 34.80
CA ASP A 126 14.90 2.45 36.04
C ASP A 126 14.66 0.94 35.88
N PRO A 127 15.57 0.10 36.41
CA PRO A 127 15.46 -1.36 36.31
C PRO A 127 14.22 -1.95 36.99
N ASP A 128 13.61 -1.24 37.93
CA ASP A 128 12.41 -1.65 38.65
C ASP A 128 11.12 -1.14 37.99
N ALA A 129 11.23 -0.27 36.99
CA ALA A 129 10.10 0.30 36.30
C ALA A 129 9.38 -0.73 35.41
N ARG A 130 8.09 -0.57 35.29
CA ARG A 130 7.25 -1.48 34.50
C ARG A 130 6.52 -0.76 33.38
N LEU A 131 6.73 -1.20 32.15
CA LEU A 131 6.00 -0.74 30.96
C LEU A 131 4.49 -0.95 31.10
N SER A 132 4.04 -1.89 31.94
CA SER A 132 2.60 -2.12 32.22
C SER A 132 1.90 -0.93 32.90
N ARG A 133 2.62 0.14 33.30
CA ARG A 133 1.99 1.39 33.75
C ARG A 133 1.40 2.17 32.58
N TYR A 134 2.00 2.04 31.38
CA TYR A 134 1.59 2.73 30.15
C TYR A 134 0.60 1.92 29.34
N TYR A 135 0.84 0.61 29.21
CA TYR A 135 0.11 -0.25 28.29
C TYR A 135 -0.77 -1.24 29.06
N ARG A 136 -2.07 -1.27 28.73
CA ARG A 136 -3.03 -2.19 29.27
C ARG A 136 -4.02 -2.64 28.21
N SER A 137 -4.33 -3.93 28.18
CA SER A 137 -5.32 -4.49 27.28
C SER A 137 -6.04 -5.67 27.93
N GLU A 138 -7.30 -5.50 28.22
CA GLU A 138 -8.12 -6.59 28.76
C GLU A 138 -8.28 -7.73 27.76
N SER A 139 -8.42 -7.39 26.48
CA SER A 139 -8.58 -8.37 25.40
C SER A 139 -7.36 -9.28 25.18
N GLN A 140 -6.17 -8.82 25.58
CA GLN A 140 -4.91 -9.57 25.44
C GLN A 140 -4.30 -9.93 26.82
N ALA A 141 -5.08 -9.87 27.87
CA ALA A 141 -4.67 -10.19 29.24
C ALA A 141 -3.46 -9.38 29.76
N ILE A 142 -3.22 -8.19 29.17
CA ILE A 142 -2.18 -7.27 29.64
C ILE A 142 -2.67 -6.48 30.82
N THR A 143 -2.05 -6.71 31.96
CA THR A 143 -2.42 -6.15 33.27
C THR A 143 -1.25 -5.37 33.89
N ARG A 144 -1.50 -4.73 35.04
CA ARG A 144 -0.43 -4.06 35.82
C ARG A 144 0.67 -5.01 36.32
N ARG A 145 0.43 -6.31 36.28
CA ARG A 145 1.41 -7.33 36.75
C ARG A 145 2.24 -7.89 35.61
N SER A 146 1.90 -7.58 34.37
CA SER A 146 2.62 -8.04 33.19
C SER A 146 4.07 -7.55 33.22
N THR A 147 4.96 -8.42 32.79
CA THR A 147 6.39 -8.13 32.66
C THR A 147 6.68 -7.22 31.49
N ASN A 148 7.87 -6.61 31.43
CA ASN A 148 8.27 -5.79 30.28
C ASN A 148 8.31 -6.64 29.00
N ASP A 149 8.78 -7.88 29.06
CA ASP A 149 8.80 -8.80 27.91
C ASP A 149 7.41 -9.10 27.35
N GLU A 150 6.40 -9.30 28.26
CA GLU A 150 5.01 -9.49 27.84
C GLU A 150 4.45 -8.24 27.16
N ILE A 151 4.82 -7.06 27.64
CA ILE A 151 4.43 -5.79 27.01
C ILE A 151 5.10 -5.61 25.66
N VAL A 152 6.39 -5.91 25.54
CA VAL A 152 7.13 -5.84 24.27
C VAL A 152 6.49 -6.79 23.23
N ALA A 153 6.20 -8.03 23.62
CA ALA A 153 5.52 -8.97 22.75
C ALA A 153 4.14 -8.43 22.29
N PHE A 154 3.37 -7.84 23.21
CA PHE A 154 2.11 -7.19 22.91
C PHE A 154 2.29 -6.04 21.90
N LEU A 155 3.27 -5.16 22.10
CA LEU A 155 3.53 -4.02 21.22
C LEU A 155 3.95 -4.46 19.82
N LYS A 156 4.76 -5.51 19.70
CA LYS A 156 5.11 -6.12 18.40
C LYS A 156 3.88 -6.66 17.66
N ILE A 157 2.97 -7.32 18.36
CA ILE A 157 1.70 -7.78 17.78
C ILE A 157 0.86 -6.59 17.30
N GLN A 158 0.79 -5.49 18.07
CA GLN A 158 0.04 -4.30 17.66
C GLN A 158 0.66 -3.61 16.44
N ARG A 159 2.00 -3.52 16.37
CA ARG A 159 2.73 -3.03 15.19
C ARG A 159 2.39 -3.84 13.94
N ASP A 160 2.48 -5.16 14.05
CA ASP A 160 2.21 -6.05 12.92
C ASP A 160 0.74 -5.96 12.46
N ALA A 161 -0.19 -5.89 13.39
CA ALA A 161 -1.60 -5.67 13.08
C ALA A 161 -1.88 -4.28 12.45
N ALA A 162 -1.13 -3.25 12.86
CA ALA A 162 -1.23 -1.92 12.24
C ALA A 162 -0.69 -1.94 10.81
N LEU A 163 0.43 -2.63 10.58
CA LEU A 163 1.02 -2.82 9.26
C LEU A 163 0.07 -3.56 8.32
N ASP A 164 -0.54 -4.65 8.77
CA ASP A 164 -1.49 -5.43 7.98
C ASP A 164 -2.72 -4.59 7.60
N ARG A 165 -3.26 -3.79 8.53
CA ARG A 165 -4.34 -2.84 8.23
C ARG A 165 -3.93 -1.76 7.23
N ALA A 166 -2.71 -1.23 7.35
CA ALA A 166 -2.20 -0.23 6.42
C ALA A 166 -2.08 -0.81 5.00
N ILE A 167 -1.57 -2.04 4.86
CA ILE A 167 -1.47 -2.75 3.57
C ILE A 167 -2.86 -2.92 2.96
N GLU A 168 -3.86 -3.32 3.73
CA GLU A 168 -5.23 -3.50 3.24
C GLU A 168 -5.87 -2.19 2.77
N ILE A 169 -5.65 -1.10 3.52
CA ILE A 169 -6.10 0.24 3.13
C ILE A 169 -5.43 0.68 1.82
N ILE A 170 -4.12 0.48 1.70
CA ILE A 170 -3.37 0.83 0.50
C ILE A 170 -3.87 0.01 -0.69
N ARG A 171 -4.04 -1.31 -0.52
CA ARG A 171 -4.59 -2.20 -1.56
C ARG A 171 -5.94 -1.71 -2.04
N THR A 172 -6.86 -1.45 -1.12
CA THR A 172 -8.21 -0.94 -1.45
C THR A 172 -8.17 0.39 -2.19
N ARG A 173 -7.25 1.29 -1.83
CA ARG A 173 -7.09 2.58 -2.52
C ARG A 173 -6.51 2.40 -3.92
N VAL A 174 -5.48 1.59 -4.06
CA VAL A 174 -4.84 1.31 -5.36
C VAL A 174 -5.83 0.64 -6.32
N ASP A 175 -6.62 -0.33 -5.84
CA ASP A 175 -7.67 -0.99 -6.64
C ASP A 175 -8.73 0.00 -7.13
N ARG A 176 -9.10 1.00 -6.30
CA ARG A 176 -10.06 2.05 -6.71
C ARG A 176 -9.53 2.95 -7.84
N PHE A 177 -8.22 3.12 -7.93
CA PHE A 177 -7.60 3.86 -9.04
C PHE A 177 -7.46 3.04 -10.32
N GLY A 178 -7.88 1.77 -10.30
CA GLY A 178 -7.85 0.89 -11.48
C GLY A 178 -6.43 0.53 -11.93
N VAL A 179 -5.49 0.51 -11.00
CA VAL A 179 -4.13 0.04 -11.28
C VAL A 179 -4.17 -1.47 -11.46
N THR A 180 -3.78 -1.93 -12.64
CA THR A 180 -3.69 -3.36 -12.94
C THR A 180 -2.44 -3.94 -12.29
N GLU A 181 -2.63 -5.03 -11.52
CA GLU A 181 -1.55 -5.84 -10.91
C GLU A 181 -0.57 -5.08 -10.00
N PRO A 182 -1.05 -4.34 -8.96
CA PRO A 182 -0.14 -3.72 -8.00
C PRO A 182 0.58 -4.82 -7.19
N SER A 183 1.91 -4.76 -7.14
CA SER A 183 2.70 -5.61 -6.25
C SER A 183 2.91 -4.91 -4.92
N ILE A 184 2.26 -5.38 -3.86
CA ILE A 184 2.41 -4.86 -2.50
C ILE A 184 3.14 -5.91 -1.68
N ILE A 185 4.38 -5.63 -1.31
CA ILE A 185 5.27 -6.55 -0.60
C ILE A 185 5.63 -5.93 0.75
N LYS A 186 5.50 -6.74 1.81
CA LYS A 186 5.98 -6.41 3.15
C LYS A 186 7.50 -6.50 3.14
N GLN A 187 8.20 -5.42 3.48
CA GLN A 187 9.65 -5.40 3.60
C GLN A 187 10.04 -5.17 5.06
N GLY A 188 11.09 -5.83 5.50
CA GLY A 188 11.68 -5.68 6.83
C GLY A 188 10.98 -6.52 7.91
N GLN A 189 11.70 -7.38 8.52
CA GLN A 189 11.55 -7.87 9.89
C GLN A 189 12.86 -7.61 10.58
#